data_a1adce5b3c5563f810e756e58ea87b5d
#
_entry.id   a1adce5b3c5563f810e756e58ea87b5d
#
_cell.length_a   1.000
_cell.length_b   1.000
_cell.length_c   1.000
_cell.angle_alpha   90.00
_cell.angle_beta   90.00
_cell.angle_gamma   90.00
#
_symmetry.space_group_name_H-M   'P 1'
#
loop_
_entity.id
_entity.type
_entity.pdbx_description
1 polymer ?
#
loop_
_entity_poly.entity_id
_entity_poly.type
_entity_poly.pdbx_seq_one_letter_code
_entity_poly.pdbx_strand_id
1 'polypeptide(L)'
;MVQNQEQPVGKITFSILIALSLSHCLNDLLQSVLSASYPLFKDDLGLSFAQIGLITLVYQLSASVFQPITGIIFDKYPVAWSLPIGMSFTMIGLINLAFSDNLYWILLSVFLIGIGSSVLHPEASRITSLASGGKRGL
;
A
#
# COMPACT_ATOMS: atom_id res chain seq x y z
N MET A 1 10.97 30.00 31.33
CA MET A 1 11.80 28.77 31.23
C MET A 1 10.89 27.64 30.78
N VAL A 2 10.94 27.30 29.51
CA VAL A 2 10.20 26.14 28.98
C VAL A 2 11.07 24.94 29.29
N GLN A 3 10.66 24.10 30.24
CA GLN A 3 11.28 22.80 30.45
C GLN A 3 11.03 21.94 29.21
N ASN A 4 12.07 21.74 28.41
CA ASN A 4 12.12 20.67 27.43
C ASN A 4 12.05 19.35 28.20
N GLN A 5 10.87 18.78 28.32
CA GLN A 5 10.71 17.40 28.77
C GLN A 5 11.24 16.52 27.63
N GLU A 6 12.50 16.11 27.74
CA GLU A 6 13.06 15.05 26.92
C GLU A 6 12.20 13.79 27.16
N GLN A 7 11.36 13.47 26.21
CA GLN A 7 10.62 12.22 26.21
C GLN A 7 11.65 11.07 26.22
N PRO A 8 11.53 10.08 27.10
CA PRO A 8 12.48 8.96 27.14
C PRO A 8 12.46 8.28 25.77
N VAL A 9 13.63 8.26 25.11
CA VAL A 9 13.82 7.58 23.84
C VAL A 9 13.46 6.10 24.05
N GLY A 10 12.33 5.66 23.44
CA GLY A 10 11.87 4.28 23.54
C GLY A 10 12.92 3.31 23.00
N LYS A 11 12.91 2.07 23.48
CA LYS A 11 13.81 1.01 22.97
C LYS A 11 13.43 0.69 21.52
N ILE A 12 14.43 0.62 20.65
CA ILE A 12 14.24 0.18 19.27
C ILE A 12 13.78 -1.28 19.25
N THR A 13 12.68 -1.56 18.56
CA THR A 13 12.14 -2.91 18.45
C THR A 13 12.43 -3.48 17.06
N PHE A 14 13.61 -4.05 16.89
CA PHE A 14 14.08 -4.59 15.60
C PHE A 14 13.12 -5.62 14.97
N SER A 15 12.51 -6.46 15.79
CA SER A 15 11.54 -7.45 15.27
C SER A 15 10.36 -6.81 14.53
N ILE A 16 9.85 -5.68 15.02
CA ILE A 16 8.77 -4.93 14.37
C ILE A 16 9.27 -4.32 13.06
N LEU A 17 10.47 -3.74 13.08
CA LEU A 17 11.06 -3.13 11.88
C LEU A 17 11.31 -4.17 10.78
N ILE A 18 11.82 -5.35 11.13
CA ILE A 18 12.02 -6.46 10.19
C ILE A 18 10.67 -6.94 9.62
N ALA A 19 9.67 -7.15 10.48
CA ALA A 19 8.33 -7.57 10.04
C ALA A 19 7.69 -6.55 9.08
N LEU A 20 7.82 -5.25 9.39
CA LEU A 20 7.34 -4.18 8.51
C LEU A 20 8.08 -4.14 7.18
N SER A 21 9.41 -4.28 7.19
CA SER A 21 10.21 -4.32 5.97
C SER A 21 9.84 -5.50 5.07
N LEU A 22 9.62 -6.68 5.66
CA LEU A 22 9.16 -7.85 4.92
C LEU A 22 7.75 -7.64 4.35
N SER A 23 6.82 -7.08 5.15
CA SER A 23 5.46 -6.78 4.68
C SER A 23 5.48 -5.78 3.53
N HIS A 24 6.32 -4.75 3.61
CA HIS A 24 6.47 -3.76 2.55
C HIS A 24 7.06 -4.39 1.28
N CYS A 25 8.12 -5.18 1.42
CA CYS A 25 8.74 -5.90 0.31
C CYS A 25 7.75 -6.85 -0.38
N LEU A 26 6.97 -7.61 0.40
CA LEU A 26 5.94 -8.49 -0.15
C LEU A 26 4.84 -7.70 -0.88
N ASN A 27 4.39 -6.59 -0.32
CA ASN A 27 3.40 -5.75 -0.97
C ASN A 27 3.92 -5.17 -2.29
N ASP A 28 5.16 -4.68 -2.34
CA ASP A 28 5.76 -4.14 -3.55
C ASP A 28 5.96 -5.23 -4.61
N LEU A 29 6.33 -6.43 -4.18
CA LEU A 29 6.43 -7.59 -5.07
C LEU A 29 5.05 -7.95 -5.66
N LEU A 30 4.01 -7.98 -4.84
CA LEU A 30 2.63 -8.22 -5.31
C LEU A 30 2.16 -7.14 -6.28
N GLN A 31 2.50 -5.87 -6.03
CA GLN A 31 2.15 -4.76 -6.92
C GLN A 31 2.93 -4.80 -8.24
N SER A 32 4.16 -5.33 -8.23
CA SER A 32 4.96 -5.48 -9.46
C SER A 32 4.32 -6.45 -10.46
N VAL A 33 3.50 -7.40 -9.98
CA VAL A 33 2.72 -8.32 -10.83
C VAL A 33 1.80 -7.55 -11.78
N LEU A 34 1.20 -6.44 -11.31
CA LEU A 34 0.35 -5.60 -12.16
C LEU A 34 1.09 -5.09 -13.40
N SER A 35 2.25 -4.46 -13.21
CA SER A 35 3.04 -3.92 -14.34
C SER A 35 3.59 -5.03 -15.22
N ALA A 36 3.97 -6.16 -14.65
CA ALA A 36 4.42 -7.33 -15.40
C ALA A 36 3.31 -7.95 -16.26
N SER A 37 2.03 -7.73 -15.90
CA SER A 37 0.87 -8.24 -16.64
C SER A 37 0.45 -7.35 -17.83
N TYR A 38 1.00 -6.14 -17.99
CA TYR A 38 0.61 -5.25 -19.08
C TYR A 38 0.80 -5.84 -20.50
N PRO A 39 1.88 -6.54 -20.82
CA PRO A 39 2.00 -7.20 -22.12
C PRO A 39 0.88 -8.23 -22.37
N LEU A 40 0.53 -9.03 -21.33
CA LEU A 40 -0.54 -10.02 -21.42
C LEU A 40 -1.89 -9.35 -21.69
N PHE A 41 -2.23 -8.28 -20.97
CA PHE A 41 -3.47 -7.54 -21.19
C PHE A 41 -3.55 -6.96 -22.59
N LYS A 42 -2.41 -6.49 -23.14
CA LYS A 42 -2.33 -5.98 -24.49
C LYS A 42 -2.55 -7.07 -25.53
N ASP A 43 -1.89 -8.21 -25.35
CA ASP A 43 -1.86 -9.27 -26.37
C ASP A 43 -3.10 -10.16 -26.30
N ASP A 44 -3.54 -10.58 -25.11
CA ASP A 44 -4.67 -11.49 -24.93
C ASP A 44 -6.03 -10.80 -25.02
N LEU A 45 -6.14 -9.57 -24.48
CA LEU A 45 -7.39 -8.83 -24.48
C LEU A 45 -7.44 -7.72 -25.57
N GLY A 46 -6.39 -7.58 -26.35
CA GLY A 46 -6.32 -6.60 -27.43
C GLY A 46 -6.37 -5.15 -26.94
N LEU A 47 -5.88 -4.86 -25.73
CA LEU A 47 -5.95 -3.54 -25.16
C LEU A 47 -5.00 -2.56 -25.85
N SER A 48 -5.48 -1.35 -26.08
CA SER A 48 -4.69 -0.25 -26.60
C SER A 48 -3.71 0.29 -25.54
N PHE A 49 -2.64 0.98 -25.96
CA PHE A 49 -1.74 1.67 -25.03
C PHE A 49 -2.45 2.71 -24.15
N ALA A 50 -3.50 3.35 -24.68
CA ALA A 50 -4.31 4.28 -23.89
C ALA A 50 -5.06 3.58 -22.75
N GLN A 51 -5.57 2.37 -23.00
CA GLN A 51 -6.24 1.55 -21.97
C GLN A 51 -5.23 1.03 -20.92
N ILE A 52 -4.03 0.64 -21.33
CA ILE A 52 -2.94 0.31 -20.38
C ILE A 52 -2.56 1.54 -19.54
N GLY A 53 -2.47 2.72 -20.16
CA GLY A 53 -2.27 3.98 -19.44
C GLY A 53 -3.40 4.28 -18.45
N LEU A 54 -4.65 3.99 -18.81
CA LEU A 54 -5.81 4.15 -17.93
C LEU A 54 -5.74 3.21 -16.73
N ILE A 55 -5.32 1.95 -16.92
CA ILE A 55 -5.10 0.98 -15.84
C ILE A 55 -4.08 1.54 -14.84
N THR A 56 -2.92 2.03 -15.33
CA THR A 56 -1.90 2.65 -14.49
C THR A 56 -2.44 3.88 -13.76
N LEU A 57 -3.20 4.74 -14.45
CA LEU A 57 -3.78 5.96 -13.89
C LEU A 57 -4.74 5.63 -12.74
N VAL A 58 -5.66 4.68 -12.93
CA VAL A 58 -6.63 4.28 -11.90
C VAL A 58 -5.91 3.72 -10.68
N TYR A 59 -4.89 2.86 -10.87
CA TYR A 59 -4.07 2.37 -9.78
C TYR A 59 -3.39 3.51 -9.01
N GLN A 60 -2.67 4.40 -9.71
CA GLN A 60 -1.94 5.50 -9.08
C GLN A 60 -2.85 6.51 -8.38
N LEU A 61 -3.98 6.85 -8.99
CA LEU A 61 -4.97 7.74 -8.36
C LEU A 61 -5.55 7.12 -7.08
N SER A 62 -5.97 5.86 -7.14
CA SER A 62 -6.51 5.20 -5.95
C SER A 62 -5.46 5.08 -4.85
N ALA A 63 -4.24 4.69 -5.18
CA ALA A 63 -3.15 4.63 -4.20
C ALA A 63 -2.86 6.00 -3.58
N SER A 64 -2.75 7.06 -4.39
CA SER A 64 -2.32 8.39 -3.92
C SER A 64 -3.43 9.17 -3.22
N VAL A 65 -4.67 9.16 -3.77
CA VAL A 65 -5.79 9.95 -3.22
C VAL A 65 -6.25 9.41 -1.87
N PHE A 66 -6.23 8.10 -1.70
CA PHE A 66 -6.65 7.49 -0.44
C PHE A 66 -5.56 7.54 0.65
N GLN A 67 -4.27 7.73 0.32
CA GLN A 67 -3.20 7.82 1.33
C GLN A 67 -3.43 8.87 2.42
N PRO A 68 -3.71 10.14 2.11
CA PRO A 68 -3.97 11.13 3.15
C PRO A 68 -5.23 10.81 3.94
N ILE A 69 -6.25 10.23 3.31
CA ILE A 69 -7.52 9.86 3.97
C ILE A 69 -7.25 8.73 4.98
N THR A 70 -6.59 7.67 4.55
CA THR A 70 -6.24 6.53 5.41
C THR A 70 -5.27 6.95 6.52
N GLY A 71 -4.30 7.81 6.22
CA GLY A 71 -3.40 8.38 7.23
C GLY A 71 -4.15 9.11 8.33
N ILE A 72 -5.04 10.05 7.99
CA ILE A 72 -5.85 10.78 8.97
C ILE A 72 -6.75 9.84 9.79
N ILE A 73 -7.37 8.84 9.15
CA ILE A 73 -8.24 7.89 9.83
C ILE A 73 -7.46 7.07 10.86
N PHE A 74 -6.30 6.50 10.47
CA PHE A 74 -5.51 5.65 11.36
C PHE A 74 -4.70 6.42 12.40
N ASP A 75 -4.39 7.69 12.16
CA ASP A 75 -3.84 8.57 13.18
C ASP A 75 -4.87 8.86 14.28
N LYS A 76 -6.13 9.07 13.88
CA LYS A 76 -7.21 9.34 14.83
C LYS A 76 -7.73 8.08 15.52
N TYR A 77 -7.78 6.97 14.80
CA TYR A 77 -8.28 5.67 15.26
C TYR A 77 -7.24 4.58 14.97
N PRO A 78 -6.18 4.48 15.79
CA PRO A 78 -5.14 3.48 15.57
C PRO A 78 -5.71 2.06 15.74
N VAL A 79 -5.72 1.28 14.67
CA VAL A 79 -6.23 -0.09 14.64
C VAL A 79 -5.08 -1.05 14.35
N ALA A 80 -4.90 -2.06 15.21
CA ALA A 80 -3.85 -3.07 15.02
C ALA A 80 -4.00 -3.89 13.73
N TRP A 81 -5.20 -3.90 13.15
CA TRP A 81 -5.55 -4.64 11.94
C TRP A 81 -5.44 -3.81 10.64
N SER A 82 -4.96 -2.57 10.71
CA SER A 82 -4.85 -1.68 9.54
C SER A 82 -4.01 -2.29 8.41
N LEU A 83 -2.81 -2.79 8.70
CA LEU A 83 -1.94 -3.44 7.71
C LEU A 83 -2.57 -4.71 7.12
N PRO A 84 -3.07 -5.68 7.92
CA PRO A 84 -3.81 -6.82 7.38
C PRO A 84 -4.99 -6.44 6.50
N ILE A 85 -5.75 -5.42 6.85
CA ILE A 85 -6.87 -4.92 6.03
C ILE A 85 -6.35 -4.40 4.69
N GLY A 86 -5.33 -3.55 4.67
CA GLY A 86 -4.72 -3.05 3.45
C GLY A 86 -4.22 -4.18 2.55
N MET A 87 -3.46 -5.13 3.11
CA MET A 87 -2.97 -6.29 2.37
C MET A 87 -4.10 -7.18 1.84
N SER A 88 -5.23 -7.29 2.56
CA SER A 88 -6.41 -8.02 2.08
C SER A 88 -7.03 -7.38 0.85
N PHE A 89 -7.12 -6.05 0.79
CA PHE A 89 -7.58 -5.34 -0.41
C PHE A 89 -6.66 -5.59 -1.60
N THR A 90 -5.34 -5.54 -1.40
CA THR A 90 -4.37 -5.87 -2.46
C THR A 90 -4.54 -7.31 -2.94
N MET A 91 -4.69 -8.26 -2.02
CA MET A 91 -4.88 -9.68 -2.37
C MET A 91 -6.17 -9.92 -3.14
N ILE A 92 -7.29 -9.36 -2.67
CA ILE A 92 -8.58 -9.46 -3.36
C ILE A 92 -8.49 -8.85 -4.76
N GLY A 93 -7.84 -7.69 -4.88
CA GLY A 93 -7.60 -7.04 -6.17
C GLY A 93 -6.78 -7.92 -7.13
N LEU A 94 -5.72 -8.56 -6.65
CA LEU A 94 -4.90 -9.46 -7.46
C LEU A 94 -5.65 -10.74 -7.85
N ILE A 95 -6.43 -11.32 -6.94
CA ILE A 95 -7.26 -12.48 -7.25
C ILE A 95 -8.29 -12.11 -8.32
N ASN A 96 -8.97 -10.97 -8.18
CA ASN A 96 -9.90 -10.49 -9.19
C ASN A 96 -9.21 -10.22 -10.52
N LEU A 97 -7.98 -9.67 -10.49
CA LEU A 97 -7.17 -9.42 -11.69
C LEU A 97 -6.87 -10.72 -12.46
N ALA A 98 -6.56 -11.82 -11.74
CA ALA A 98 -6.26 -13.10 -12.34
C ALA A 98 -7.44 -13.72 -13.11
N PHE A 99 -8.68 -13.34 -12.76
CA PHE A 99 -9.90 -13.79 -13.44
C PHE A 99 -10.53 -12.71 -14.34
N SER A 100 -9.84 -11.60 -14.56
CA SER A 100 -10.35 -10.49 -15.36
C SER A 100 -10.29 -10.81 -16.85
N ASP A 101 -11.43 -10.78 -17.51
CA ASP A 101 -11.61 -11.06 -18.93
C ASP A 101 -11.89 -9.79 -19.77
N ASN A 102 -12.00 -8.64 -19.12
CA ASN A 102 -12.26 -7.37 -19.77
C ASN A 102 -11.72 -6.17 -18.98
N LEU A 103 -11.67 -5.01 -19.66
CA LEU A 103 -11.10 -3.79 -19.09
C LEU A 103 -11.77 -3.35 -17.78
N TYR A 104 -13.09 -3.52 -17.64
CA TYR A 104 -13.82 -3.05 -16.44
C TYR A 104 -13.41 -3.84 -15.20
N TRP A 105 -13.27 -5.14 -15.31
CA TRP A 105 -12.80 -5.99 -14.22
C TRP A 105 -11.34 -5.71 -13.85
N ILE A 106 -10.49 -5.42 -14.86
CA ILE A 106 -9.10 -4.99 -14.62
C ILE A 106 -9.09 -3.66 -13.86
N LEU A 107 -9.91 -2.66 -14.28
CA LEU A 107 -9.97 -1.36 -13.60
C LEU A 107 -10.46 -1.50 -12.15
N LEU A 108 -11.44 -2.36 -11.89
CA LEU A 108 -11.89 -2.66 -10.53
C LEU A 108 -10.78 -3.32 -9.71
N SER A 109 -10.05 -4.25 -10.29
CA SER A 109 -8.93 -4.95 -9.64
C SER A 109 -7.84 -3.97 -9.22
N VAL A 110 -7.38 -3.11 -10.14
CA VAL A 110 -6.31 -2.16 -9.86
C VAL A 110 -6.75 -1.05 -8.90
N PHE A 111 -8.02 -0.69 -8.91
CA PHE A 111 -8.59 0.21 -7.91
C PHE A 111 -8.50 -0.39 -6.49
N LEU A 112 -8.85 -1.67 -6.33
CA LEU A 112 -8.73 -2.38 -5.04
C LEU A 112 -7.26 -2.52 -4.59
N ILE A 113 -6.36 -2.83 -5.53
CA ILE A 113 -4.92 -2.89 -5.24
C ILE A 113 -4.41 -1.52 -4.78
N GLY A 114 -4.84 -0.44 -5.43
CA GLY A 114 -4.49 0.92 -5.04
C GLY A 114 -4.98 1.32 -3.66
N ILE A 115 -6.23 0.96 -3.30
CA ILE A 115 -6.75 1.15 -1.94
C ILE A 115 -5.88 0.40 -0.92
N GLY A 116 -5.53 -0.85 -1.17
CA GLY A 116 -4.65 -1.63 -0.30
C GLY A 116 -3.28 -0.95 -0.09
N SER A 117 -2.68 -0.47 -1.17
CA SER A 117 -1.42 0.28 -1.14
C SER A 117 -1.53 1.59 -0.35
N SER A 118 -2.66 2.29 -0.46
CA SER A 118 -2.89 3.56 0.24
C SER A 118 -2.90 3.42 1.77
N VAL A 119 -3.27 2.26 2.29
CA VAL A 119 -3.24 1.95 3.73
C VAL A 119 -1.83 1.63 4.19
N LEU A 120 -1.08 0.87 3.40
CA LEU A 120 0.21 0.31 3.81
C LEU A 120 1.26 1.41 4.05
N HIS A 121 1.39 2.38 3.16
CA HIS A 121 2.45 3.39 3.23
C HIS A 121 2.36 4.27 4.48
N PRO A 122 1.24 4.94 4.80
CA PRO A 122 1.15 5.78 5.98
C PRO A 122 1.26 4.97 7.27
N GLU A 123 0.64 3.79 7.31
CA GLU A 123 0.63 2.95 8.49
C GLU A 123 2.00 2.35 8.79
N ALA A 124 2.72 1.86 7.78
CA ALA A 124 4.09 1.39 7.94
C ALA A 124 5.01 2.50 8.44
N SER A 125 4.87 3.72 7.91
CA SER A 125 5.63 4.89 8.38
C SER A 125 5.32 5.23 9.84
N ARG A 126 4.05 5.20 10.24
CA ARG A 126 3.61 5.43 11.61
C ARG A 126 4.19 4.40 12.58
N ILE A 127 4.06 3.12 12.26
CA ILE A 127 4.55 2.03 13.12
C ILE A 127 6.08 2.05 13.18
N THR A 128 6.77 2.33 12.07
CA THR A 128 8.23 2.48 12.04
C THR A 128 8.69 3.60 12.96
N SER A 129 8.00 4.75 12.94
CA SER A 129 8.31 5.87 13.82
C SER A 129 8.16 5.51 15.30
N LEU A 130 7.14 4.73 15.65
CA LEU A 130 6.93 4.25 17.02
C LEU A 130 7.99 3.19 17.41
N ALA A 131 8.29 2.24 16.54
CA ALA A 131 9.23 1.16 16.79
C ALA A 131 10.70 1.61 16.84
N SER A 132 11.03 2.72 16.18
CA SER A 132 12.37 3.34 16.19
C SER A 132 12.63 4.21 17.43
N GLY A 133 11.67 4.32 18.35
CA GLY A 133 11.79 5.17 19.54
C GLY A 133 11.95 6.66 19.21
N GLY A 134 11.39 7.12 18.09
CA GLY A 134 11.47 8.50 17.62
C GLY A 134 12.75 8.86 16.87
N LYS A 135 13.69 7.93 16.70
CA LYS A 135 14.89 8.13 15.88
C LYS A 135 14.54 8.01 14.40
N ARG A 136 14.24 9.14 13.78
CA ARG A 136 13.99 9.24 12.32
C ARG A 136 15.33 9.30 11.60
N GLY A 137 15.72 8.26 10.90
CA GLY A 137 16.94 8.25 10.10
C GLY A 137 17.90 7.09 10.40
N LEU A 138 17.40 6.01 10.97
CA LEU A 138 18.09 4.71 10.98
C LEU A 138 17.76 3.94 9.71
#